data_d18ec0b089181fdfa1d2a6b4cf46b959
#
_entry.id   d18ec0b089181fdfa1d2a6b4cf46b959
#
_cell.length_a   1.000
_cell.length_b   1.000
_cell.length_c   1.000
_cell.angle_alpha   90.00
_cell.angle_beta   90.00
_cell.angle_gamma   90.00
#
_symmetry.space_group_name_H-M   'P 1'
#
loop_
_entity.id
_entity.type
_entity.pdbx_description
1 polymer ?
#
loop_
_entity_poly.entity_id
_entity_poly.type
_entity_poly.pdbx_seq_one_letter_code
_entity_poly.pdbx_strand_id
1 'polypeptide(L)'
;MEILNKYNLKYLILVFVLILVGGSFYSYKNYSDSNKTKSYFDLYLANTYNELDETKTISNTRFLSNIEKADVSFFANLKLASLNQIENYDNFEKDLITLKYSIINKDLIKLKDINGGVFFNETASIYYLNSNLDNISKTEFDDNSDNFFSKAVSLYLDDN
;
A
#
# COMPACT_ATOMS: atom_id res chain seq x y z
N MET A 1 22.97 58.30 2.46
CA MET A 1 21.79 57.50 2.84
C MET A 1 20.95 56.98 1.68
N GLU A 2 20.84 57.69 0.56
CA GLU A 2 20.01 57.24 -0.60
C GLU A 2 20.54 56.04 -1.35
N ILE A 3 21.84 55.77 -1.40
CA ILE A 3 22.43 54.65 -2.15
C ILE A 3 22.12 53.31 -1.48
N LEU A 4 22.13 53.26 -0.18
CA LEU A 4 21.78 52.03 0.60
C LEU A 4 20.31 51.64 0.40
N ASN A 5 19.42 52.61 0.28
CA ASN A 5 17.99 52.38 0.08
C ASN A 5 17.68 51.78 -1.31
N LYS A 6 18.44 52.17 -2.34
CA LYS A 6 18.25 51.69 -3.72
C LYS A 6 18.71 50.23 -3.92
N TYR A 7 19.76 49.80 -3.21
CA TYR A 7 20.22 48.41 -3.23
C TYR A 7 19.28 47.51 -2.46
N ASN A 8 18.81 47.94 -1.29
CA ASN A 8 17.86 47.17 -0.49
C ASN A 8 16.54 46.94 -1.24
N LEU A 9 16.04 47.91 -2.00
CA LEU A 9 14.83 47.79 -2.79
C LEU A 9 15.00 46.77 -3.93
N LYS A 10 16.15 46.74 -4.60
CA LYS A 10 16.43 45.76 -5.67
C LYS A 10 16.47 44.32 -5.13
N TYR A 11 17.12 44.10 -3.99
CA TYR A 11 17.17 42.81 -3.34
C TYR A 11 15.76 42.37 -2.86
N LEU A 12 14.96 43.27 -2.34
CA LEU A 12 13.61 43.00 -1.89
C LEU A 12 12.71 42.59 -3.07
N ILE A 13 12.82 43.27 -4.21
CA ILE A 13 12.11 42.91 -5.44
C ILE A 13 12.56 41.53 -5.93
N LEU A 14 13.89 41.26 -5.91
CA LEU A 14 14.42 39.95 -6.34
C LEU A 14 13.90 38.80 -5.47
N VAL A 15 13.89 38.98 -4.15
CA VAL A 15 13.35 38.00 -3.20
C VAL A 15 11.84 37.78 -3.44
N PHE A 16 11.10 38.87 -3.68
CA PHE A 16 9.67 38.79 -3.97
C PHE A 16 9.38 38.02 -5.28
N VAL A 17 10.14 38.25 -6.32
CA VAL A 17 10.04 37.52 -7.59
C VAL A 17 10.38 36.03 -7.40
N LEU A 18 11.42 35.70 -6.62
CA LEU A 18 11.76 34.31 -6.31
C LEU A 18 10.63 33.59 -5.55
N ILE A 19 9.99 34.27 -4.59
CA ILE A 19 8.85 33.71 -3.87
C ILE A 19 7.66 33.48 -4.80
N LEU A 20 7.35 34.44 -5.69
CA LEU A 20 6.25 34.28 -6.65
C LEU A 20 6.50 33.14 -7.64
N VAL A 21 7.72 33.03 -8.18
CA VAL A 21 8.07 31.96 -9.12
C VAL A 21 8.04 30.61 -8.41
N GLY A 22 8.66 30.51 -7.22
CA GLY A 22 8.69 29.29 -6.43
C GLY A 22 7.28 28.85 -5.98
N GLY A 23 6.47 29.79 -5.52
CA GLY A 23 5.09 29.57 -5.11
C GLY A 23 4.21 29.11 -6.28
N SER A 24 4.35 29.74 -7.44
CA SER A 24 3.63 29.37 -8.67
C SER A 24 4.01 27.97 -9.14
N PHE A 25 5.31 27.66 -9.14
CA PHE A 25 5.80 26.32 -9.51
C PHE A 25 5.28 25.24 -8.55
N TYR A 26 5.34 25.51 -7.24
CA TYR A 26 4.82 24.59 -6.24
C TYR A 26 3.31 24.35 -6.40
N SER A 27 2.55 25.43 -6.58
CA SER A 27 1.10 25.36 -6.80
C SER A 27 0.75 24.59 -8.07
N TYR A 28 1.48 24.84 -9.17
CA TYR A 28 1.30 24.11 -10.42
C TYR A 28 1.61 22.62 -10.28
N LYS A 29 2.70 22.29 -9.62
CA LYS A 29 3.08 20.89 -9.35
C LYS A 29 2.01 20.18 -8.53
N ASN A 30 1.57 20.80 -7.44
CA ASN A 30 0.54 20.23 -6.57
C ASN A 30 -0.80 20.06 -7.29
N TYR A 31 -1.20 21.02 -8.12
CA TYR A 31 -2.40 20.91 -8.95
C TYR A 31 -2.29 19.80 -10.00
N SER A 32 -1.16 19.71 -10.68
CA SER A 32 -0.89 18.65 -11.67
C SER A 32 -0.92 17.25 -11.02
N ASP A 33 -0.31 17.10 -9.86
CA ASP A 33 -0.28 15.84 -9.13
C ASP A 33 -1.66 15.44 -8.60
N SER A 34 -2.45 16.40 -8.13
CA SER A 34 -3.82 16.18 -7.70
C SER A 34 -4.72 15.71 -8.85
N ASN A 35 -4.60 16.36 -10.01
CA ASN A 35 -5.37 15.98 -11.21
C ASN A 35 -4.99 14.58 -11.72
N LYS A 36 -3.70 14.24 -11.70
CA LYS A 36 -3.27 12.88 -12.07
C LYS A 36 -3.86 11.83 -11.12
N THR A 37 -3.80 12.07 -9.81
CA THR A 37 -4.36 11.17 -8.82
C THR A 37 -5.86 10.98 -9.02
N LYS A 38 -6.60 12.06 -9.27
CA LYS A 38 -8.03 11.99 -9.58
C LYS A 38 -8.28 11.18 -10.86
N SER A 39 -7.53 11.43 -11.92
CA SER A 39 -7.65 10.68 -13.18
C SER A 39 -7.39 9.18 -13.00
N TYR A 40 -6.42 8.79 -12.19
CA TYR A 40 -6.17 7.39 -11.89
C TYR A 40 -7.28 6.76 -11.05
N PHE A 41 -7.81 7.51 -10.09
CA PHE A 41 -8.93 7.03 -9.28
C PHE A 41 -10.21 6.88 -10.12
N ASP A 42 -10.50 7.83 -11.01
CA ASP A 42 -11.61 7.76 -11.97
C ASP A 42 -11.46 6.53 -12.88
N LEU A 43 -10.24 6.24 -13.34
CA LEU A 43 -9.94 5.03 -14.10
C LEU A 43 -10.19 3.74 -13.30
N TYR A 44 -9.79 3.73 -12.01
CA TYR A 44 -10.07 2.60 -11.12
C TYR A 44 -11.57 2.39 -10.94
N LEU A 45 -12.33 3.45 -10.69
CA LEU A 45 -13.78 3.40 -10.54
C LEU A 45 -14.44 2.93 -11.83
N ALA A 46 -14.04 3.45 -12.99
CA ALA A 46 -14.55 3.02 -14.29
C ALA A 46 -14.33 1.53 -14.51
N ASN A 47 -13.17 1.00 -14.13
CA ASN A 47 -12.88 -0.44 -14.19
C ASN A 47 -13.71 -1.29 -13.22
N THR A 48 -14.22 -0.68 -12.16
CA THR A 48 -14.94 -1.41 -11.11
C THR A 48 -16.45 -1.43 -11.36
N TYR A 49 -16.99 -0.34 -11.87
CA TYR A 49 -18.43 -0.14 -12.03
C TYR A 49 -18.93 -0.18 -13.46
N ASN A 50 -18.06 -0.03 -14.44
CA ASN A 50 -18.46 -0.16 -15.84
C ASN A 50 -18.20 -1.59 -16.30
N GLU A 51 -19.14 -2.16 -17.03
CA GLU A 51 -19.04 -3.46 -17.73
C GLU A 51 -18.02 -3.38 -18.88
N LEU A 52 -16.77 -3.06 -18.53
CA LEU A 52 -15.69 -3.10 -19.50
C LEU A 52 -15.33 -4.56 -19.80
N ASP A 53 -14.91 -4.82 -21.02
CA ASP A 53 -14.28 -6.07 -21.41
C ASP A 53 -13.24 -6.49 -20.36
N GLU A 54 -13.32 -7.73 -19.89
CA GLU A 54 -12.47 -8.30 -18.83
C GLU A 54 -10.97 -8.06 -19.11
N THR A 55 -10.57 -8.19 -20.37
CA THR A 55 -9.19 -7.98 -20.80
C THR A 55 -8.72 -6.54 -20.57
N LYS A 56 -9.56 -5.55 -20.84
CA LYS A 56 -9.25 -4.14 -20.58
C LYS A 56 -9.20 -3.84 -19.08
N THR A 57 -10.12 -4.41 -18.33
CA THR A 57 -10.16 -4.27 -16.87
C THR A 57 -8.89 -4.80 -16.22
N ILE A 58 -8.40 -5.97 -16.64
CA ILE A 58 -7.16 -6.55 -16.14
C ILE A 58 -5.96 -5.68 -16.54
N SER A 59 -5.88 -5.23 -17.78
CA SER A 59 -4.79 -4.39 -18.28
C SER A 59 -4.71 -3.07 -17.52
N ASN A 60 -5.84 -2.38 -17.35
CA ASN A 60 -5.91 -1.13 -16.61
C ASN A 60 -5.57 -1.31 -15.12
N THR A 61 -6.03 -2.40 -14.52
CA THR A 61 -5.73 -2.69 -13.11
C THR A 61 -4.23 -2.97 -12.92
N ARG A 62 -3.58 -3.67 -13.83
CA ARG A 62 -2.12 -3.86 -13.82
C ARG A 62 -1.37 -2.55 -13.99
N PHE A 63 -1.84 -1.67 -14.86
CA PHE A 63 -1.26 -0.33 -15.01
C PHE A 63 -1.34 0.44 -13.69
N LEU A 64 -2.51 0.49 -13.05
CA LEU A 64 -2.72 1.18 -11.79
C LEU A 64 -1.89 0.58 -10.64
N SER A 65 -1.68 -0.73 -10.62
CA SER A 65 -0.88 -1.39 -9.59
C SER A 65 0.61 -1.03 -9.61
N ASN A 66 1.11 -0.51 -10.73
CA ASN A 66 2.51 -0.11 -10.91
C ASN A 66 2.75 1.40 -10.75
N ILE A 67 1.73 2.17 -10.39
CA ILE A 67 1.87 3.61 -10.17
C ILE A 67 2.53 3.85 -8.81
N GLU A 68 3.49 4.77 -8.76
CA GLU A 68 4.23 5.12 -7.53
C GLU A 68 3.36 5.73 -6.42
N LYS A 69 2.13 6.21 -6.74
CA LYS A 69 1.20 6.74 -5.74
C LYS A 69 0.52 5.61 -4.99
N ALA A 70 0.89 5.45 -3.73
CA ALA A 70 0.42 4.40 -2.84
C ALA A 70 -1.12 4.32 -2.78
N ASP A 71 -1.82 5.45 -2.63
CA ASP A 71 -3.29 5.49 -2.50
C ASP A 71 -4.03 4.85 -3.68
N VAL A 72 -3.50 5.01 -4.91
CA VAL A 72 -4.12 4.47 -6.11
C VAL A 72 -3.69 3.03 -6.36
N SER A 73 -2.40 2.76 -6.21
CA SER A 73 -1.84 1.43 -6.45
C SER A 73 -2.29 0.41 -5.41
N PHE A 74 -2.57 0.84 -4.17
CA PHE A 74 -3.09 -0.02 -3.12
C PHE A 74 -4.37 -0.76 -3.54
N PHE A 75 -5.40 -0.02 -3.99
CA PHE A 75 -6.66 -0.65 -4.40
C PHE A 75 -6.49 -1.58 -5.60
N ALA A 76 -5.61 -1.20 -6.54
CA ALA A 76 -5.31 -2.04 -7.69
C ALA A 76 -4.58 -3.32 -7.30
N ASN A 77 -3.59 -3.24 -6.41
CA ASN A 77 -2.86 -4.39 -5.86
C ASN A 77 -3.77 -5.26 -5.00
N LEU A 78 -4.64 -4.65 -4.19
CA LEU A 78 -5.64 -5.38 -3.43
C LEU A 78 -6.59 -6.16 -4.36
N LYS A 79 -7.04 -5.55 -5.47
CA LYS A 79 -7.91 -6.22 -6.46
C LYS A 79 -7.22 -7.39 -7.13
N LEU A 80 -5.97 -7.22 -7.54
CA LEU A 80 -5.16 -8.27 -8.19
C LEU A 80 -4.59 -9.31 -7.23
N ALA A 81 -4.71 -9.10 -5.91
CA ALA A 81 -3.96 -9.85 -4.91
C ALA A 81 -2.46 -9.89 -5.27
N SER A 82 -1.83 -8.73 -5.44
CA SER A 82 -0.46 -8.57 -5.91
C SER A 82 0.40 -7.88 -4.85
N LEU A 83 1.61 -8.39 -4.62
CA LEU A 83 2.59 -7.80 -3.70
C LEU A 83 3.44 -6.69 -4.35
N ASN A 84 3.07 -6.21 -5.55
CA ASN A 84 3.80 -5.13 -6.21
C ASN A 84 3.85 -3.89 -5.34
N GLN A 85 5.04 -3.29 -5.22
CA GLN A 85 5.26 -2.05 -4.47
C GLN A 85 4.81 -2.09 -3.00
N ILE A 86 4.73 -3.28 -2.41
CA ILE A 86 4.24 -3.47 -1.03
C ILE A 86 5.00 -2.63 0.00
N GLU A 87 6.28 -2.31 -0.27
CA GLU A 87 7.11 -1.50 0.61
C GLU A 87 6.65 -0.04 0.74
N ASN A 88 5.83 0.43 -0.22
CA ASN A 88 5.33 1.81 -0.23
C ASN A 88 4.07 2.00 0.61
N TYR A 89 3.51 0.91 1.16
CA TYR A 89 2.27 0.91 1.91
C TYR A 89 2.52 0.97 3.42
N ASP A 90 1.54 1.44 4.16
CA ASP A 90 1.58 1.35 5.62
C ASP A 90 1.39 -0.11 6.11
N ASN A 91 1.58 -0.34 7.40
CA ASN A 91 1.52 -1.70 7.95
C ASN A 91 0.15 -2.34 7.78
N PHE A 92 -0.95 -1.59 7.92
CA PHE A 92 -2.30 -2.11 7.74
C PHE A 92 -2.55 -2.51 6.29
N GLU A 93 -2.17 -1.66 5.35
CA GLU A 93 -2.32 -1.90 3.92
C GLU A 93 -1.49 -3.09 3.45
N LYS A 94 -0.23 -3.19 3.94
CA LYS A 94 0.65 -4.34 3.70
C LYS A 94 0.02 -5.64 4.14
N ASP A 95 -0.46 -5.69 5.36
CA ASP A 95 -1.04 -6.90 5.93
C ASP A 95 -2.33 -7.30 5.22
N LEU A 96 -3.17 -6.35 4.84
CA LEU A 96 -4.39 -6.63 4.10
C LEU A 96 -4.10 -7.21 2.70
N ILE A 97 -3.13 -6.66 1.97
CA ILE A 97 -2.71 -7.20 0.67
C ILE A 97 -2.07 -8.58 0.85
N THR A 98 -1.18 -8.73 1.85
CA THR A 98 -0.49 -10.00 2.12
C THR A 98 -1.48 -11.10 2.47
N LEU A 99 -2.47 -10.81 3.31
CA LEU A 99 -3.53 -11.74 3.65
C LEU A 99 -4.30 -12.19 2.39
N LYS A 100 -4.75 -11.23 1.59
CA LYS A 100 -5.49 -11.54 0.36
C LYS A 100 -4.65 -12.33 -0.65
N TYR A 101 -3.40 -11.91 -0.85
CA TYR A 101 -2.45 -12.63 -1.72
C TYR A 101 -2.28 -14.08 -1.28
N SER A 102 -2.04 -14.29 0.02
CA SER A 102 -1.79 -15.62 0.58
C SER A 102 -2.99 -16.54 0.42
N ILE A 103 -4.20 -16.02 0.65
CA ILE A 103 -5.45 -16.80 0.48
C ILE A 103 -5.65 -17.20 -0.97
N ILE A 104 -5.52 -16.27 -1.92
CA ILE A 104 -5.79 -16.53 -3.34
C ILE A 104 -4.73 -17.45 -3.94
N ASN A 105 -3.45 -17.24 -3.61
CA ASN A 105 -2.35 -18.00 -4.17
C ASN A 105 -2.01 -19.27 -3.34
N LYS A 106 -2.71 -19.50 -2.23
CA LYS A 106 -2.42 -20.61 -1.29
C LYS A 106 -0.99 -20.59 -0.76
N ASP A 107 -0.42 -19.39 -0.61
CA ASP A 107 0.92 -19.17 -0.08
C ASP A 107 0.85 -19.00 1.43
N LEU A 108 0.81 -20.14 2.13
CA LEU A 108 0.65 -20.16 3.59
C LEU A 108 1.88 -19.63 4.34
N ILE A 109 3.05 -19.66 3.72
CA ILE A 109 4.29 -19.15 4.32
C ILE A 109 4.17 -17.62 4.53
N LYS A 110 3.58 -16.93 3.56
CA LYS A 110 3.37 -15.48 3.62
C LYS A 110 2.43 -15.02 4.74
N LEU A 111 1.56 -15.90 5.23
CA LEU A 111 0.71 -15.58 6.37
C LEU A 111 1.51 -15.32 7.65
N LYS A 112 2.71 -15.91 7.77
CA LYS A 112 3.61 -15.69 8.91
C LYS A 112 4.21 -14.27 8.94
N ASP A 113 4.24 -13.60 7.79
CA ASP A 113 4.79 -12.24 7.65
C ASP A 113 3.79 -11.16 8.13
N ILE A 114 2.56 -11.53 8.48
CA ILE A 114 1.52 -10.60 8.90
C ILE A 114 1.72 -10.24 10.37
N ASN A 115 2.02 -8.96 10.62
CA ASN A 115 2.30 -8.43 11.96
C ASN A 115 1.33 -7.32 12.42
N GLY A 116 0.31 -7.02 11.64
CA GLY A 116 -0.54 -5.84 11.74
C GLY A 116 -1.72 -5.97 12.70
N GLY A 117 -1.46 -6.30 13.96
CA GLY A 117 -2.48 -6.29 15.00
C GLY A 117 -3.33 -7.56 15.06
N VAL A 118 -4.13 -7.64 16.13
CA VAL A 118 -4.83 -8.87 16.53
C VAL A 118 -5.74 -9.43 15.43
N PHE A 119 -6.50 -8.58 14.75
CA PHE A 119 -7.47 -9.03 13.75
C PHE A 119 -6.83 -9.78 12.56
N PHE A 120 -5.75 -9.24 12.00
CA PHE A 120 -5.10 -9.87 10.86
C PHE A 120 -4.36 -11.15 11.28
N ASN A 121 -3.74 -11.15 12.44
CA ASN A 121 -3.05 -12.31 12.98
C ASN A 121 -4.02 -13.45 13.27
N GLU A 122 -5.18 -13.17 13.88
CA GLU A 122 -6.24 -14.16 14.13
C GLU A 122 -6.77 -14.73 12.82
N THR A 123 -7.10 -13.87 11.86
CA THR A 123 -7.63 -14.31 10.56
C THR A 123 -6.62 -15.16 9.80
N ALA A 124 -5.34 -14.76 9.79
CA ALA A 124 -4.27 -15.50 9.16
C ALA A 124 -4.05 -16.86 9.82
N SER A 125 -4.09 -16.92 11.16
CA SER A 125 -3.95 -18.15 11.92
C SER A 125 -5.09 -19.13 11.65
N ILE A 126 -6.33 -18.66 11.68
CA ILE A 126 -7.52 -19.48 11.39
C ILE A 126 -7.44 -20.03 9.96
N TYR A 127 -7.07 -19.18 8.99
CA TYR A 127 -6.96 -19.63 7.60
C TYR A 127 -5.86 -20.67 7.43
N TYR A 128 -4.69 -20.44 8.06
CA TYR A 128 -3.58 -21.38 8.04
C TYR A 128 -3.94 -22.73 8.63
N LEU A 129 -4.56 -22.74 9.83
CA LEU A 129 -5.00 -23.95 10.50
C LEU A 129 -6.01 -24.74 9.65
N ASN A 130 -7.03 -24.07 9.14
CA ASN A 130 -8.04 -24.69 8.29
C ASN A 130 -7.49 -25.27 6.97
N SER A 131 -6.41 -24.70 6.47
CA SER A 131 -5.82 -25.13 5.19
C SER A 131 -4.83 -26.28 5.35
N ASN A 132 -4.31 -26.54 6.55
CA ASN A 132 -3.21 -27.47 6.80
C ASN A 132 -3.47 -28.48 7.93
N LEU A 133 -4.73 -28.74 8.29
CA LEU A 133 -5.10 -29.61 9.42
C LEU A 133 -4.36 -30.96 9.44
N ASP A 134 -4.09 -31.53 8.26
CA ASP A 134 -3.49 -32.86 8.14
C ASP A 134 -1.93 -32.85 8.09
N ASN A 135 -1.29 -31.69 7.93
CA ASN A 135 0.15 -31.60 7.60
C ASN A 135 0.94 -30.63 8.49
N ILE A 136 0.35 -30.12 9.57
CA ILE A 136 1.03 -29.17 10.44
C ILE A 136 2.06 -29.90 11.30
N SER A 137 3.34 -29.54 11.15
CA SER A 137 4.43 -30.05 11.97
C SER A 137 4.82 -29.00 13.03
N LYS A 138 4.97 -29.43 14.29
CA LYS A 138 5.47 -28.59 15.40
C LYS A 138 6.81 -27.92 15.08
N THR A 139 7.63 -28.57 14.25
CA THR A 139 8.97 -28.08 13.88
C THR A 139 8.97 -26.84 12.99
N GLU A 140 7.84 -26.48 12.40
CA GLU A 140 7.73 -25.30 11.52
C GLU A 140 7.46 -23.99 12.28
N PHE A 141 7.14 -24.09 13.58
CA PHE A 141 6.79 -22.93 14.41
C PHE A 141 7.77 -22.78 15.56
N ASP A 142 8.35 -21.60 15.68
CA ASP A 142 9.20 -21.23 16.80
C ASP A 142 8.32 -20.87 18.00
N ASP A 143 8.26 -21.75 19.00
CA ASP A 143 7.50 -21.56 20.25
C ASP A 143 7.94 -20.32 21.03
N ASN A 144 9.13 -19.78 20.74
CA ASN A 144 9.68 -18.58 21.39
C ASN A 144 9.30 -17.27 20.65
N SER A 145 8.61 -17.35 19.52
CA SER A 145 8.19 -16.13 18.83
C SER A 145 7.07 -15.44 19.61
N ASP A 146 7.21 -14.14 19.86
CA ASP A 146 6.14 -13.32 20.45
C ASP A 146 4.96 -13.05 19.48
N ASN A 147 5.03 -13.63 18.28
CA ASN A 147 3.99 -13.49 17.27
C ASN A 147 2.73 -14.27 17.67
N PHE A 148 1.59 -13.59 17.69
CA PHE A 148 0.28 -14.18 17.97
C PHE A 148 -0.03 -15.40 17.08
N PHE A 149 0.34 -15.33 15.81
CA PHE A 149 0.16 -16.43 14.85
C PHE A 149 0.86 -17.72 15.31
N SER A 150 2.14 -17.64 15.66
CA SER A 150 2.91 -18.79 16.14
C SER A 150 2.33 -19.36 17.43
N LYS A 151 1.90 -18.49 18.37
CA LYS A 151 1.25 -18.91 19.62
C LYS A 151 -0.09 -19.61 19.36
N ALA A 152 -0.91 -19.09 18.45
CA ALA A 152 -2.22 -19.68 18.12
C ALA A 152 -2.04 -21.08 17.48
N VAL A 153 -1.06 -21.23 16.59
CA VAL A 153 -0.75 -22.51 15.95
C VAL A 153 -0.17 -23.50 16.95
N SER A 154 0.74 -23.09 17.84
CA SER A 154 1.31 -23.98 18.85
C SER A 154 0.24 -24.49 19.81
N LEU A 155 -0.64 -23.64 20.31
CA LEU A 155 -1.78 -24.05 21.16
C LEU A 155 -2.68 -25.08 20.48
N TYR A 156 -3.01 -24.87 19.20
CA TYR A 156 -3.80 -25.85 18.44
C TYR A 156 -3.12 -27.22 18.33
N LEU A 157 -1.78 -27.23 18.14
CA LEU A 157 -1.00 -28.45 18.01
C LEU A 157 -0.78 -29.17 19.36
N ASP A 158 -0.87 -28.46 20.48
CA ASP A 158 -0.76 -29.03 21.82
C ASP A 158 -2.05 -29.71 22.28
N ASP A 159 -3.22 -29.27 21.78
CA ASP A 159 -4.54 -29.80 22.11
C ASP A 159 -4.94 -31.01 21.24
N ASN A 160 -4.22 -31.31 20.16
CA ASN A 160 -4.47 -32.42 19.22
C ASN A 160 -3.27 -33.36 19.11
#